data_5e3635136adcab486147415888ff18ce
#
_entry.id   5e3635136adcab486147415888ff18ce
#
_cell.length_a   1.000
_cell.length_b   1.000
_cell.length_c   1.000
_cell.angle_alpha   90.00
_cell.angle_beta   90.00
_cell.angle_gamma   90.00
#
_symmetry.space_group_name_H-M   'P 1'
#
loop_
_entity.id
_entity.type
_entity.pdbx_description
1 polymer ?
#
loop_
_entity_poly.entity_id
_entity_poly.type
_entity_poly.pdbx_seq_one_letter_code
_entity_poly.pdbx_strand_id
1 'polypeptide(L)' 'MSNLNFDNDIYGTIRKNIRKYRNEKHITSAQLAEMVGLSHDFIRQIQSEEAAYNFSVDTFYKISVALDVGMDQLVER' A
#
# COMPACT_ATOMS: atom_id res chain seq x y z
N MET A 1 -4.21 5.65 -32.27
CA MET A 1 -5.08 4.90 -31.36
C MET A 1 -4.25 4.32 -30.23
N SER A 2 -4.76 4.47 -29.09
CA SER A 2 -4.06 4.09 -27.87
C SER A 2 -4.28 2.62 -27.52
N ASN A 3 -3.23 1.95 -27.07
CA ASN A 3 -3.30 0.61 -26.49
C ASN A 3 -3.09 0.67 -24.98
N LEU A 4 -3.54 1.78 -24.37
CA LEU A 4 -3.38 1.96 -22.94
C LEU A 4 -4.18 0.90 -22.19
N ASN A 5 -3.54 0.33 -21.20
CA ASN A 5 -4.10 -0.73 -20.39
C ASN A 5 -4.03 -0.31 -18.92
N PHE A 6 -5.11 0.29 -18.45
CA PHE A 6 -5.16 0.80 -17.09
C PHE A 6 -5.51 -0.29 -16.09
N ASP A 7 -4.92 -0.22 -14.92
CA ASP A 7 -5.37 -1.02 -13.79
C ASP A 7 -6.57 -0.31 -13.16
N ASN A 8 -7.76 -0.82 -13.43
CA ASN A 8 -8.99 -0.21 -12.94
C ASN A 8 -9.21 -0.46 -11.45
N ASP A 9 -8.36 -1.25 -10.81
CA ASP A 9 -8.40 -1.50 -9.38
C ASP A 9 -7.03 -1.22 -8.77
N ILE A 10 -6.49 -0.04 -9.07
CA ILE A 10 -5.13 0.32 -8.63
C ILE A 10 -4.99 0.29 -7.11
N TYR A 11 -6.02 0.73 -6.37
CA TYR A 11 -5.95 0.68 -4.91
C TYR A 11 -5.93 -0.75 -4.38
N GLY A 12 -6.67 -1.65 -5.01
CA GLY A 12 -6.61 -3.07 -4.66
C GLY A 12 -5.23 -3.66 -4.91
N THR A 13 -4.63 -3.30 -6.03
CA THR A 13 -3.27 -3.73 -6.37
C THR A 13 -2.26 -3.23 -5.32
N ILE A 14 -2.37 -1.96 -4.95
CA ILE A 14 -1.48 -1.37 -3.94
C ILE A 14 -1.65 -2.06 -2.59
N ARG A 15 -2.90 -2.29 -2.15
CA ARG A 15 -3.17 -2.97 -0.88
C ARG A 15 -2.54 -4.35 -0.84
N LYS A 16 -2.69 -5.09 -1.91
CA LYS A 16 -2.10 -6.43 -2.03
C LYS A 16 -0.58 -6.37 -1.93
N ASN A 17 0.02 -5.42 -2.61
CA ASN A 17 1.48 -5.28 -2.61
C ASN A 17 2.00 -4.79 -1.26
N ILE A 18 1.28 -3.92 -0.56
CA ILE A 18 1.65 -3.52 0.79
C ILE A 18 1.75 -4.74 1.69
N ARG A 19 0.72 -5.60 1.66
CA ARG A 19 0.74 -6.84 2.47
C ARG A 19 1.90 -7.74 2.07
N LYS A 20 2.12 -7.89 0.77
CA LYS A 20 3.19 -8.73 0.24
C LYS A 20 4.56 -8.30 0.76
N TYR A 21 4.91 -7.03 0.57
CA TYR A 21 6.24 -6.54 0.96
C TYR A 21 6.37 -6.44 2.47
N ARG A 22 5.30 -6.10 3.17
CA ARG A 22 5.32 -6.10 4.64
C ARG A 22 5.64 -7.49 5.17
N ASN A 23 4.97 -8.51 4.64
CA ASN A 23 5.19 -9.89 5.07
C ASN A 23 6.60 -10.38 4.71
N GLU A 24 7.08 -10.03 3.53
CA GLU A 24 8.44 -10.41 3.11
C GLU A 24 9.51 -9.85 4.05
N LYS A 25 9.26 -8.67 4.60
CA LYS A 25 10.20 -8.00 5.50
C LYS A 25 9.90 -8.26 6.98
N HIS A 26 8.95 -9.12 7.27
CA HIS A 26 8.56 -9.49 8.62
C HIS A 26 8.17 -8.27 9.47
N ILE A 27 7.48 -7.31 8.85
CA ILE A 27 6.98 -6.10 9.51
C ILE A 27 5.50 -6.28 9.79
N THR A 28 5.09 -6.10 11.04
CA THR A 28 3.66 -6.15 11.39
C THR A 28 2.96 -4.87 10.96
N SER A 29 1.62 -4.93 10.86
CA SER A 29 0.84 -3.73 10.57
C SER A 29 1.03 -2.65 11.63
N ALA A 30 1.15 -3.04 12.90
CA ALA A 30 1.41 -2.11 13.99
C ALA A 30 2.77 -1.43 13.82
N GLN A 31 3.79 -2.19 13.46
CA GLN A 31 5.12 -1.64 13.21
C GLN A 31 5.11 -0.68 12.02
N LEU A 32 4.42 -1.05 10.95
CA LEU A 32 4.32 -0.18 9.78
C LEU A 32 3.63 1.13 10.15
N ALA A 33 2.54 1.06 10.92
CA ALA A 33 1.83 2.25 11.39
C ALA A 33 2.75 3.18 12.17
N GLU A 34 3.55 2.62 13.09
CA GLU A 34 4.51 3.39 13.86
C GLU A 34 5.56 4.04 12.95
N MET A 35 6.08 3.29 11.99
CA MET A 35 7.11 3.78 11.07
C MET A 35 6.64 4.96 10.23
N VAL A 36 5.37 4.96 9.82
CA VAL A 36 4.83 6.04 8.97
C VAL A 36 4.09 7.11 9.76
N GLY A 37 3.95 6.94 11.08
CA GLY A 37 3.30 7.93 11.92
C GLY A 37 1.78 7.97 11.77
N LEU A 38 1.15 6.84 11.45
CA LEU A 38 -0.29 6.75 11.28
C LEU A 38 -0.86 5.75 12.29
N SER A 39 -2.20 5.77 12.49
CA SER A 39 -2.81 4.86 13.43
C SER A 39 -2.78 3.42 12.92
N HIS A 40 -2.73 2.47 13.85
CA HIS A 40 -2.76 1.06 13.52
C HIS A 40 -4.07 0.70 12.78
N ASP A 41 -5.19 1.25 13.24
CA ASP A 41 -6.47 1.00 12.59
C ASP A 41 -6.47 1.47 11.14
N PHE A 42 -5.91 2.65 10.87
CA PHE A 42 -5.84 3.17 9.51
C PHE A 42 -4.99 2.25 8.62
N ILE A 43 -3.82 1.82 9.10
CA ILE A 43 -2.95 0.93 8.35
C ILE A 43 -3.62 -0.42 8.10
N ARG A 44 -4.34 -0.96 9.07
CA ARG A 44 -5.10 -2.19 8.86
C ARG A 44 -6.19 -2.01 7.82
N GLN A 45 -6.90 -0.88 7.88
CA GLN A 45 -8.01 -0.62 6.97
C GLN A 45 -7.56 -0.46 5.53
N ILE A 46 -6.44 0.23 5.29
CA ILE A 46 -5.97 0.40 3.91
C ILE A 46 -5.47 -0.89 3.29
N GLN A 47 -5.20 -1.92 4.09
CA GLN A 47 -4.82 -3.24 3.60
C GLN A 47 -6.03 -4.15 3.39
N SER A 48 -7.19 -3.76 3.86
CA SER A 48 -8.40 -4.57 3.76
C SER A 48 -9.01 -4.44 2.37
N GLU A 49 -9.37 -5.57 1.77
CA GLU A 49 -10.05 -5.57 0.48
C GLU A 49 -11.45 -4.97 0.57
N GLU A 50 -12.01 -4.90 1.77
CA GLU A 50 -13.33 -4.34 2.02
C GLU A 50 -13.28 -2.87 2.38
N ALA A 51 -12.09 -2.26 2.37
CA ALA A 51 -11.96 -0.86 2.73
C ALA A 51 -12.77 0.02 1.79
N ALA A 52 -13.59 0.88 2.37
CA ALA A 52 -14.46 1.77 1.61
C ALA A 52 -13.76 3.04 1.17
N TYR A 53 -12.55 3.30 1.64
CA TYR A 53 -11.85 4.53 1.33
C TYR A 53 -10.42 4.26 0.90
N ASN A 54 -9.88 5.25 0.21
CA ASN A 54 -8.54 5.20 -0.36
C ASN A 54 -7.60 6.03 0.51
N PHE A 55 -6.35 6.06 0.13
CA PHE A 55 -5.32 6.79 0.86
C PHE A 55 -4.66 7.81 -0.07
N SER A 56 -4.01 8.81 0.52
CA SER A 56 -3.36 9.87 -0.24
C SER A 56 -2.04 9.41 -0.84
N VAL A 57 -1.55 10.18 -1.82
CA VAL A 57 -0.22 9.97 -2.38
C VAL A 57 0.85 10.08 -1.29
N ASP A 58 0.66 11.00 -0.34
CA ASP A 58 1.60 11.16 0.78
C ASP A 58 1.70 9.87 1.60
N THR A 59 0.57 9.27 1.94
CA THR A 59 0.55 7.99 2.66
C THR A 59 1.21 6.89 1.85
N PHE A 60 0.87 6.80 0.56
CA PHE A 60 1.44 5.85 -0.36
C PHE A 60 2.98 5.96 -0.40
N TYR A 61 3.47 7.19 -0.55
CA TYR A 61 4.90 7.45 -0.56
C TYR A 61 5.57 6.99 0.74
N LYS A 62 5.00 7.38 1.89
CA LYS A 62 5.55 7.03 3.20
C LYS A 62 5.63 5.51 3.39
N ILE A 63 4.61 4.80 2.96
CA ILE A 63 4.59 3.34 3.06
C ILE A 63 5.70 2.74 2.18
N SER A 64 5.89 3.26 0.97
CA SER A 64 6.95 2.76 0.09
C SER A 64 8.32 2.93 0.72
N VAL A 65 8.57 4.07 1.36
CA VAL A 65 9.83 4.33 2.04
C VAL A 65 10.00 3.37 3.23
N ALA A 66 8.97 3.20 4.02
CA ALA A 66 9.02 2.32 5.20
C ALA A 66 9.29 0.88 4.81
N LEU A 67 8.72 0.43 3.70
CA LEU A 67 8.92 -0.94 3.20
C LEU A 67 10.18 -1.07 2.35
N ASP A 68 10.89 0.02 2.12
CA ASP A 68 12.10 0.03 1.30
C ASP A 68 11.85 -0.52 -0.10
N VAL A 69 10.77 -0.11 -0.71
CA VAL A 69 10.42 -0.44 -2.09
C VAL A 69 10.08 0.83 -2.84
N GLY A 70 10.18 0.77 -4.17
CA GLY A 70 9.75 1.89 -4.99
C GLY A 70 8.23 1.97 -5.06
N MET A 71 7.69 3.16 -5.27
CA MET A 71 6.26 3.32 -5.52
C MET A 71 5.82 2.52 -6.74
N ASP A 72 6.71 2.39 -7.73
CA ASP A 72 6.47 1.59 -8.92
C ASP A 72 6.26 0.11 -8.59
N GLN A 73 6.97 -0.40 -7.57
CA GLN A 73 6.80 -1.79 -7.15
C GLN A 73 5.44 -2.02 -6.50
N LEU A 74 4.91 -1.00 -5.82
CA LEU A 74 3.61 -1.13 -5.15
C LEU A 74 2.43 -1.11 -6.13
N VAL A 75 2.63 -0.63 -7.36
CA VAL A 75 1.56 -0.61 -8.37
C VAL A 75 1.68 -1.75 -9.37
N GLU A 76 2.63 -2.63 -9.23
CA GLU A 76 2.79 -3.79 -10.12
C GLU A 76 1.67 -4.82 -9.89
N ARG A 77 1.08 -5.25 -10.98
CA ARG A 77 0.05 -6.29 -10.95
C ARG A 77 0.63 -7.68 -10.88
#